data_22616d276ca6886bac4dbf758708fc04
#
_entry.id   22616d276ca6886bac4dbf758708fc04
#
_cell.length_a   1.000
_cell.length_b   1.000
_cell.length_c   1.000
_cell.angle_alpha   90.00
_cell.angle_beta   90.00
_cell.angle_gamma   90.00
#
_symmetry.space_group_name_H-M   'P 1'
#
loop_
_entity.id
_entity.type
_entity.pdbx_description
1 polymer ?
#
loop_
_entity_poly.entity_id
_entity_poly.type
_entity_poly.pdbx_seq_one_letter_code
_entity_poly.pdbx_strand_id
1 'polypeptide(L)'
;RGLAYKKASQVNWCPKEETVLSNEQSSGGVCWRCNTPVEKRDLEQWFLRITDYAEQLVAGIKQIEDGWPQKVLKRQSDWVGRSEGAYIDFAVKDSKQKIRVFTTRIDTIYGATAIVISPEHPLLNELLEGSALKPDIEAFAQKVRNQRAAGREEEEKEGVNTGVLAINPFSGETLPVWAANYVLMEYGTGAIMSVPAHDERDMEFAQKYSLPIRQVIAPVTHEQIAAEPSPTTAGDASAEIKQAFTDYGILINSGDFGGKLSDVAIPEMSAHAKQHGFGEAAVTYRIRDWGVSRQRFWGAPVPVVYCDKDGMVPVPYE
;
A
#
# COMPACT_ATOMS: atom_id res chain seq x y z
N ARG A 1 21.67 20.11 -5.75
CA ARG A 1 20.34 20.22 -5.11
C ARG A 1 19.89 18.91 -4.45
N GLY A 2 20.64 17.79 -4.58
CA GLY A 2 20.33 16.51 -3.95
C GLY A 2 19.12 15.75 -4.56
N LEU A 3 18.60 16.19 -5.70
CA LEU A 3 17.43 15.59 -6.34
C LEU A 3 17.75 14.35 -7.17
N ALA A 4 18.97 14.20 -7.66
CA ALA A 4 19.39 13.03 -8.42
C ALA A 4 20.13 12.05 -7.49
N TYR A 5 19.79 10.77 -7.60
CA TYR A 5 20.44 9.71 -6.83
C TYR A 5 20.43 8.39 -7.62
N LYS A 6 21.28 7.46 -7.20
CA LYS A 6 21.42 6.15 -7.84
C LYS A 6 21.01 5.06 -6.85
N LYS A 7 20.23 4.09 -7.31
CA LYS A 7 19.88 2.90 -6.53
C LYS A 7 19.65 1.71 -7.46
N ALA A 8 19.81 0.51 -6.91
CA ALA A 8 19.32 -0.71 -7.54
C ALA A 8 17.80 -0.72 -7.51
N SER A 9 17.20 -1.06 -8.63
CA SER A 9 15.75 -1.14 -8.79
C SER A 9 15.39 -2.16 -9.85
N GLN A 10 14.30 -2.86 -9.63
CA GLN A 10 13.72 -3.72 -10.64
C GLN A 10 13.16 -2.87 -11.78
N VAL A 11 13.58 -3.16 -13.00
CA VAL A 11 13.20 -2.42 -14.20
C VAL A 11 12.65 -3.36 -15.28
N ASN A 12 11.82 -2.82 -16.16
CA ASN A 12 11.42 -3.51 -17.38
C ASN A 12 12.56 -3.46 -18.39
N TRP A 13 13.06 -4.61 -18.81
CA TRP A 13 14.18 -4.73 -19.73
C TRP A 13 13.74 -5.37 -21.03
N CYS A 14 14.07 -4.76 -22.16
CA CYS A 14 13.94 -5.39 -23.47
C CYS A 14 15.26 -6.07 -23.85
N PRO A 15 15.33 -7.41 -23.94
CA PRO A 15 16.57 -8.11 -24.28
C PRO A 15 17.02 -7.88 -25.71
N LYS A 16 16.13 -7.57 -26.65
CA LYS A 16 16.46 -7.28 -28.05
C LYS A 16 16.95 -5.85 -28.28
N GLU A 17 16.35 -4.87 -27.61
CA GLU A 17 16.76 -3.47 -27.70
C GLU A 17 17.84 -3.11 -26.68
N GLU A 18 18.19 -4.04 -25.78
CA GLU A 18 19.16 -3.89 -24.69
C GLU A 18 18.98 -2.61 -23.88
N THR A 19 17.73 -2.30 -23.51
CA THR A 19 17.40 -1.04 -22.83
C THR A 19 16.28 -1.21 -21.81
N VAL A 20 16.30 -0.32 -20.81
CA VAL A 20 15.20 -0.15 -19.86
C VAL A 20 14.00 0.52 -20.53
N LEU A 21 12.81 0.00 -20.25
CA LEU A 21 11.53 0.51 -20.71
C LEU A 21 10.73 1.11 -19.55
N SER A 22 9.95 2.15 -19.82
CA SER A 22 8.91 2.62 -18.91
C SER A 22 7.73 1.63 -18.89
N ASN A 23 6.81 1.79 -17.94
CA ASN A 23 5.62 0.93 -17.87
C ASN A 23 4.75 1.07 -19.12
N GLU A 24 4.62 2.29 -19.66
CA GLU A 24 3.87 2.56 -20.88
C GLU A 24 4.52 1.90 -22.12
N GLN A 25 5.84 1.79 -22.12
CA GLN A 25 6.61 1.16 -23.19
C GLN A 25 6.65 -0.37 -23.10
N SER A 26 6.15 -0.94 -22.02
CA SER A 26 6.10 -2.38 -21.74
C SER A 26 4.66 -2.87 -21.49
N SER A 27 3.67 -2.11 -21.92
CA SER A 27 2.26 -2.48 -21.77
C SER A 27 1.96 -3.82 -22.46
N GLY A 28 1.22 -4.68 -21.76
CA GLY A 28 0.95 -6.05 -22.24
C GLY A 28 2.15 -7.01 -22.14
N GLY A 29 3.20 -6.66 -21.38
CA GLY A 29 4.36 -7.53 -21.17
C GLY A 29 5.34 -7.61 -22.37
N VAL A 30 5.16 -6.76 -23.38
CA VAL A 30 6.01 -6.73 -24.58
C VAL A 30 6.61 -5.36 -24.82
N CYS A 31 7.75 -5.31 -25.49
CA CYS A 31 8.39 -4.06 -25.89
C CYS A 31 7.55 -3.36 -26.97
N TRP A 32 7.18 -2.10 -26.76
CA TRP A 32 6.37 -1.27 -27.68
C TRP A 32 6.98 -1.12 -29.09
N ARG A 33 8.31 -1.31 -29.22
CA ARG A 33 9.04 -1.13 -30.47
C ARG A 33 9.23 -2.44 -31.25
N CYS A 34 9.66 -3.50 -30.56
CA CYS A 34 10.06 -4.75 -31.23
C CYS A 34 9.20 -5.96 -30.87
N ASN A 35 8.14 -5.78 -30.07
CA ASN A 35 7.23 -6.84 -29.58
C ASN A 35 7.91 -8.02 -28.87
N THR A 36 9.18 -7.89 -28.49
CA THR A 36 9.89 -8.91 -27.70
C THR A 36 9.33 -8.92 -26.26
N PRO A 37 9.11 -10.08 -25.67
CA PRO A 37 8.73 -10.18 -24.25
C PRO A 37 9.72 -9.42 -23.36
N VAL A 38 9.16 -8.66 -22.41
CA VAL A 38 9.93 -7.83 -21.48
C VAL A 38 10.33 -8.68 -20.27
N GLU A 39 11.56 -8.53 -19.83
CA GLU A 39 12.11 -9.18 -18.63
C GLU A 39 12.17 -8.18 -17.48
N LYS A 40 12.04 -8.67 -16.23
CA LYS A 40 12.37 -7.90 -15.03
C LYS A 40 13.84 -8.12 -14.70
N ARG A 41 14.60 -7.02 -14.55
CA ARG A 41 16.01 -7.07 -14.15
C ARG A 41 16.28 -6.07 -13.03
N ASP A 42 17.12 -6.47 -12.09
CA ASP A 42 17.63 -5.56 -11.07
C ASP A 42 18.87 -4.84 -11.61
N LEU A 43 18.73 -3.54 -11.83
CA LEU A 43 19.79 -2.69 -12.36
C LEU A 43 19.95 -1.44 -11.51
N GLU A 44 21.19 -0.99 -11.35
CA GLU A 44 21.45 0.34 -10.80
C GLU A 44 21.00 1.42 -11.77
N GLN A 45 20.10 2.28 -11.32
CA GLN A 45 19.48 3.32 -12.12
C GLN A 45 19.58 4.68 -11.44
N TRP A 46 19.63 5.73 -12.25
CA TRP A 46 19.48 7.10 -11.80
C TRP A 46 18.01 7.44 -11.63
N PHE A 47 17.72 8.12 -10.53
CA PHE A 47 16.39 8.62 -10.21
C PHE A 47 16.43 10.12 -9.93
N LEU A 48 15.33 10.79 -10.26
CA LEU A 48 15.04 12.15 -9.81
C LEU A 48 13.95 12.10 -8.76
N ARG A 49 14.17 12.75 -7.61
CA ARG A 49 13.22 12.85 -6.49
C ARG A 49 12.07 13.78 -6.82
N ILE A 50 11.21 13.38 -7.73
CA ILE A 50 9.99 14.15 -8.04
C ILE A 50 8.97 14.05 -6.91
N THR A 51 9.07 13.05 -6.05
CA THR A 51 8.25 12.89 -4.85
C THR A 51 8.42 14.04 -3.86
N ASP A 52 9.58 14.70 -3.81
CA ASP A 52 9.82 15.88 -2.98
C ASP A 52 8.92 17.08 -3.37
N TYR A 53 8.33 17.04 -4.56
CA TYR A 53 7.41 18.06 -5.08
C TYR A 53 5.94 17.63 -5.01
N ALA A 54 5.61 16.46 -4.48
CA ALA A 54 4.27 15.89 -4.53
C ALA A 54 3.21 16.83 -3.94
N GLU A 55 3.47 17.42 -2.76
CA GLU A 55 2.56 18.37 -2.13
C GLU A 55 2.40 19.66 -2.96
N GLN A 56 3.52 20.16 -3.51
CA GLN A 56 3.49 21.36 -4.36
C GLN A 56 2.72 21.11 -5.66
N LEU A 57 2.82 19.90 -6.23
CA LEU A 57 2.05 19.51 -7.41
C LEU A 57 0.55 19.50 -7.12
N VAL A 58 0.14 18.94 -5.98
CA VAL A 58 -1.27 18.93 -5.55
C VAL A 58 -1.78 20.35 -5.33
N ALA A 59 -1.02 21.17 -4.58
CA ALA A 59 -1.39 22.57 -4.31
C ALA A 59 -1.43 23.41 -5.61
N GLY A 60 -0.53 23.12 -6.55
CA GLY A 60 -0.46 23.81 -7.85
C GLY A 60 -1.65 23.56 -8.76
N ILE A 61 -2.38 22.44 -8.59
CA ILE A 61 -3.60 22.16 -9.36
C ILE A 61 -4.63 23.29 -9.19
N LYS A 62 -4.78 23.83 -7.98
CA LYS A 62 -5.68 24.95 -7.70
C LYS A 62 -5.31 26.23 -8.45
N GLN A 63 -4.03 26.42 -8.77
CA GLN A 63 -3.55 27.63 -9.45
C GLN A 63 -3.89 27.63 -10.96
N ILE A 64 -4.17 26.46 -11.51
CA ILE A 64 -4.45 26.28 -12.94
C ILE A 64 -5.90 25.87 -13.24
N GLU A 65 -6.76 25.78 -12.20
CA GLU A 65 -8.11 25.24 -12.33
C GLU A 65 -9.01 26.04 -13.29
N ASP A 66 -8.82 27.36 -13.36
CA ASP A 66 -9.60 28.23 -14.25
C ASP A 66 -9.23 28.07 -15.73
N GLY A 67 -8.03 27.60 -16.02
CA GLY A 67 -7.50 27.47 -17.39
C GLY A 67 -7.47 26.05 -17.95
N TRP A 68 -7.79 25.05 -17.13
CA TRP A 68 -7.67 23.64 -17.51
C TRP A 68 -8.98 22.87 -17.38
N PRO A 69 -9.29 21.94 -18.31
CA PRO A 69 -10.48 21.09 -18.18
C PRO A 69 -10.43 20.23 -16.91
N GLN A 70 -11.57 20.13 -16.20
CA GLN A 70 -11.69 19.37 -14.95
C GLN A 70 -11.20 17.91 -15.05
N LYS A 71 -11.43 17.26 -16.21
CA LYS A 71 -10.94 15.91 -16.47
C LYS A 71 -9.41 15.81 -16.45
N VAL A 72 -8.71 16.87 -16.88
CA VAL A 72 -7.23 16.91 -16.87
C VAL A 72 -6.74 17.15 -15.45
N LEU A 73 -7.34 18.09 -14.72
CA LEU A 73 -7.00 18.37 -13.33
C LEU A 73 -7.18 17.13 -12.45
N LYS A 74 -8.31 16.42 -12.64
CA LYS A 74 -8.56 15.16 -11.93
C LYS A 74 -7.48 14.11 -12.24
N ARG A 75 -7.11 13.93 -13.51
CA ARG A 75 -6.06 12.97 -13.90
C ARG A 75 -4.70 13.32 -13.26
N GLN A 76 -4.36 14.59 -13.18
CA GLN A 76 -3.12 15.03 -12.52
C GLN A 76 -3.16 14.74 -11.03
N SER A 77 -4.28 15.06 -10.36
CA SER A 77 -4.49 14.74 -8.96
C SER A 77 -4.42 13.23 -8.69
N ASP A 78 -5.11 12.43 -9.51
CA ASP A 78 -5.11 10.98 -9.42
C ASP A 78 -3.71 10.38 -9.68
N TRP A 79 -2.90 11.03 -10.54
CA TRP A 79 -1.52 10.60 -10.83
C TRP A 79 -0.58 10.87 -9.65
N VAL A 80 -0.69 12.03 -9.00
CA VAL A 80 0.05 12.31 -7.76
C VAL A 80 -0.44 11.40 -6.64
N GLY A 81 -1.77 11.20 -6.55
CA GLY A 81 -2.42 10.23 -5.68
C GLY A 81 -2.13 10.49 -4.21
N ARG A 82 -2.39 11.73 -3.73
CA ARG A 82 -2.29 12.08 -2.33
C ARG A 82 -3.37 11.34 -1.53
N SER A 83 -2.96 10.64 -0.49
CA SER A 83 -3.83 9.91 0.42
C SER A 83 -3.52 10.30 1.86
N GLU A 84 -4.52 10.73 2.59
CA GLU A 84 -4.45 10.99 4.02
C GLU A 84 -4.91 9.76 4.79
N GLY A 85 -4.17 9.40 5.84
CA GLY A 85 -4.47 8.22 6.62
C GLY A 85 -3.60 8.16 7.87
N ALA A 86 -3.34 6.94 8.33
CA ALA A 86 -2.49 6.70 9.49
C ALA A 86 -1.57 5.49 9.24
N TYR A 87 -0.36 5.56 9.77
CA TYR A 87 0.47 4.38 10.01
C TYR A 87 0.09 3.78 11.36
N ILE A 88 -0.12 2.47 11.38
CA ILE A 88 -0.39 1.71 12.62
C ILE A 88 0.57 0.53 12.70
N ASP A 89 1.19 0.37 13.86
CA ASP A 89 2.13 -0.70 14.16
C ASP A 89 1.42 -1.81 14.93
N PHE A 90 1.26 -2.96 14.31
CA PHE A 90 0.76 -4.18 14.93
C PHE A 90 1.95 -4.97 15.50
N ALA A 91 2.02 -5.13 16.81
CA ALA A 91 3.06 -5.93 17.43
C ALA A 91 2.90 -7.41 17.03
N VAL A 92 3.99 -8.06 16.64
CA VAL A 92 3.99 -9.50 16.38
C VAL A 92 4.06 -10.24 17.71
N LYS A 93 3.13 -11.17 17.94
CA LYS A 93 3.05 -11.96 19.15
C LYS A 93 4.35 -12.77 19.33
N ASP A 94 4.85 -12.80 20.54
CA ASP A 94 6.07 -13.53 20.94
C ASP A 94 7.34 -13.09 20.16
N SER A 95 7.35 -11.87 19.61
CA SER A 95 8.46 -11.27 18.88
C SER A 95 8.66 -9.80 19.27
N LYS A 96 9.82 -9.25 18.93
CA LYS A 96 10.09 -7.79 19.02
C LYS A 96 9.69 -7.04 17.76
N GLN A 97 9.30 -7.77 16.72
CA GLN A 97 8.94 -7.20 15.42
C GLN A 97 7.55 -6.57 15.46
N LYS A 98 7.34 -5.61 14.55
CA LYS A 98 6.06 -4.95 14.33
C LYS A 98 5.75 -4.98 12.83
N ILE A 99 4.50 -5.17 12.50
CA ILE A 99 3.99 -5.02 11.13
C ILE A 99 3.36 -3.63 11.05
N ARG A 100 3.96 -2.75 10.27
CA ARG A 100 3.41 -1.41 10.02
C ARG A 100 2.46 -1.45 8.83
N VAL A 101 1.24 -0.99 9.01
CA VAL A 101 0.26 -0.83 7.94
C VAL A 101 -0.06 0.64 7.71
N PHE A 102 -0.38 1.01 6.47
CA PHE A 102 -0.99 2.29 6.15
C PHE A 102 -2.47 2.09 5.84
N THR A 103 -3.32 2.88 6.46
CA THR A 103 -4.76 2.86 6.19
C THR A 103 -5.33 4.27 6.12
N THR A 104 -6.24 4.49 5.17
CA THR A 104 -7.08 5.69 5.10
C THR A 104 -8.33 5.56 5.96
N ARG A 105 -8.61 4.33 6.44
CA ARG A 105 -9.81 3.96 7.18
C ARG A 105 -9.46 3.37 8.55
N ILE A 106 -8.77 4.16 9.39
CA ILE A 106 -8.45 3.73 10.76
C ILE A 106 -9.71 3.47 11.60
N ASP A 107 -10.83 4.11 11.25
CA ASP A 107 -12.14 3.91 11.86
C ASP A 107 -12.65 2.47 11.79
N THR A 108 -12.14 1.67 10.85
CA THR A 108 -12.52 0.25 10.70
C THR A 108 -11.63 -0.74 11.47
N ILE A 109 -10.60 -0.26 12.21
CA ILE A 109 -9.56 -1.12 12.81
C ILE A 109 -10.10 -2.17 13.80
N TYR A 110 -11.20 -1.89 14.51
CA TYR A 110 -11.85 -2.86 15.38
C TYR A 110 -12.51 -4.02 14.60
N GLY A 111 -12.77 -3.82 13.31
CA GLY A 111 -13.26 -4.84 12.37
C GLY A 111 -12.16 -5.65 11.70
N ALA A 112 -10.90 -5.37 12.01
CA ALA A 112 -9.78 -6.13 11.45
C ALA A 112 -9.82 -7.57 11.95
N THR A 113 -9.75 -8.53 11.02
CA THR A 113 -9.81 -9.97 11.31
C THR A 113 -8.56 -10.71 10.87
N ALA A 114 -7.70 -10.06 10.11
CA ALA A 114 -6.37 -10.54 9.74
C ALA A 114 -5.44 -9.36 9.43
N ILE A 115 -4.14 -9.60 9.46
CA ILE A 115 -3.14 -8.77 8.79
C ILE A 115 -2.74 -9.50 7.52
N VAL A 116 -2.74 -8.78 6.40
CA VAL A 116 -2.32 -9.35 5.11
C VAL A 116 -1.09 -8.63 4.62
N ILE A 117 -0.07 -9.39 4.26
CA ILE A 117 1.25 -8.89 3.87
C ILE A 117 1.58 -9.37 2.46
N SER A 118 2.32 -8.57 1.69
CA SER A 118 2.82 -8.99 0.39
C SER A 118 3.72 -10.23 0.54
N PRO A 119 3.58 -11.24 -0.33
CA PRO A 119 4.45 -12.43 -0.27
C PRO A 119 5.95 -12.11 -0.45
N GLU A 120 6.25 -10.92 -0.97
CA GLU A 120 7.62 -10.43 -1.20
C GLU A 120 8.12 -9.51 -0.09
N HIS A 121 7.35 -9.35 0.99
CA HIS A 121 7.71 -8.44 2.08
C HIS A 121 8.94 -8.95 2.84
N PRO A 122 10.00 -8.12 3.03
CA PRO A 122 11.26 -8.54 3.66
C PRO A 122 11.08 -9.09 5.07
N LEU A 123 10.12 -8.57 5.82
CA LEU A 123 9.83 -9.00 7.19
C LEU A 123 9.43 -10.49 7.28
N LEU A 124 8.86 -11.07 6.21
CA LEU A 124 8.51 -12.50 6.20
C LEU A 124 9.73 -13.40 6.37
N ASN A 125 10.90 -13.01 5.85
CA ASN A 125 12.13 -13.77 6.01
C ASN A 125 12.54 -13.91 7.48
N GLU A 126 12.36 -12.84 8.26
CA GLU A 126 12.67 -12.80 9.69
C GLU A 126 11.60 -13.53 10.51
N LEU A 127 10.33 -13.27 10.21
CA LEU A 127 9.21 -13.88 10.94
C LEU A 127 9.09 -15.39 10.75
N LEU A 128 9.58 -15.89 9.61
CA LEU A 128 9.52 -17.31 9.25
C LEU A 128 10.85 -18.05 9.47
N GLU A 129 11.81 -17.43 10.12
CA GLU A 129 13.08 -18.09 10.43
C GLU A 129 12.81 -19.29 11.34
N GLY A 130 13.23 -20.49 10.88
CA GLY A 130 12.96 -21.76 11.58
C GLY A 130 11.53 -22.29 11.47
N SER A 131 10.63 -21.61 10.76
CA SER A 131 9.24 -22.09 10.54
C SER A 131 9.18 -23.17 9.47
N ALA A 132 8.41 -24.22 9.72
CA ALA A 132 8.12 -25.27 8.73
C ALA A 132 7.29 -24.74 7.54
N LEU A 133 6.60 -23.59 7.68
CA LEU A 133 5.78 -22.97 6.65
C LEU A 133 6.59 -22.10 5.68
N LYS A 134 7.87 -21.83 5.98
CA LYS A 134 8.71 -20.96 5.15
C LYS A 134 8.79 -21.42 3.69
N PRO A 135 9.03 -22.72 3.37
CA PRO A 135 9.09 -23.17 1.99
C PRO A 135 7.80 -22.96 1.19
N ASP A 136 6.64 -23.15 1.82
CA ASP A 136 5.34 -22.97 1.16
C ASP A 136 5.09 -21.49 0.83
N ILE A 137 5.48 -20.60 1.70
CA ILE A 137 5.34 -19.15 1.50
C ILE A 137 6.32 -18.65 0.43
N GLU A 138 7.56 -19.17 0.41
CA GLU A 138 8.54 -18.86 -0.64
C GLU A 138 8.06 -19.37 -2.01
N ALA A 139 7.49 -20.58 -2.08
CA ALA A 139 6.89 -21.13 -3.30
C ALA A 139 5.70 -20.26 -3.77
N PHE A 140 4.85 -19.83 -2.84
CA PHE A 140 3.74 -18.91 -3.14
C PHE A 140 4.25 -17.56 -3.66
N ALA A 141 5.26 -16.97 -3.03
CA ALA A 141 5.88 -15.73 -3.48
C ALA A 141 6.46 -15.88 -4.90
N GLN A 142 7.09 -17.03 -5.21
CA GLN A 142 7.60 -17.29 -6.55
C GLN A 142 6.46 -17.45 -7.58
N LYS A 143 5.35 -18.12 -7.20
CA LYS A 143 4.15 -18.23 -8.04
C LYS A 143 3.61 -16.83 -8.38
N VAL A 144 3.44 -15.98 -7.38
CA VAL A 144 2.92 -14.60 -7.55
C VAL A 144 3.85 -13.77 -8.45
N ARG A 145 5.16 -13.83 -8.25
CA ARG A 145 6.15 -13.17 -9.13
C ARG A 145 6.01 -13.62 -10.58
N ASN A 146 5.89 -14.92 -10.82
CA ASN A 146 5.76 -15.46 -12.17
C ASN A 146 4.45 -15.03 -12.86
N GLN A 147 3.34 -14.99 -12.11
CA GLN A 147 2.04 -14.51 -12.62
C GLN A 147 2.11 -13.04 -13.01
N ARG A 148 2.65 -12.18 -12.13
CA ARG A 148 2.84 -10.74 -12.39
C ARG A 148 3.78 -10.50 -13.59
N ALA A 149 4.87 -11.26 -13.69
CA ALA A 149 5.79 -11.16 -14.82
C ALA A 149 5.14 -11.57 -16.15
N ALA A 150 4.19 -12.51 -16.12
CA ALA A 150 3.42 -12.92 -17.29
C ALA A 150 2.27 -11.96 -17.65
N GLY A 151 2.10 -10.84 -16.90
CA GLY A 151 1.01 -9.87 -17.13
C GLY A 151 -0.38 -10.44 -16.85
N ARG A 152 -0.47 -11.53 -16.11
CA ARG A 152 -1.76 -12.10 -15.70
C ARG A 152 -2.30 -11.28 -14.54
N GLU A 153 -3.40 -10.61 -14.77
CA GLU A 153 -4.15 -9.97 -13.68
C GLU A 153 -4.65 -11.01 -12.70
N GLU A 154 -4.70 -10.63 -11.44
CA GLU A 154 -5.13 -11.50 -10.35
C GLU A 154 -6.64 -11.63 -10.40
N GLU A 155 -7.14 -12.64 -11.14
CA GLU A 155 -8.58 -12.92 -11.24
C GLU A 155 -9.14 -13.39 -9.90
N GLU A 156 -8.32 -14.04 -9.08
CA GLU A 156 -8.74 -14.62 -7.80
C GLU A 156 -7.79 -14.23 -6.66
N LYS A 157 -8.37 -13.84 -5.50
CA LYS A 157 -7.58 -13.54 -4.30
C LYS A 157 -7.07 -14.82 -3.69
N GLU A 158 -5.74 -14.99 -3.66
CA GLU A 158 -5.06 -16.15 -3.09
C GLU A 158 -4.14 -15.73 -1.94
N GLY A 159 -4.01 -16.59 -0.95
CA GLY A 159 -3.08 -16.36 0.16
C GLY A 159 -2.73 -17.63 0.92
N VAL A 160 -1.67 -17.52 1.71
CA VAL A 160 -1.18 -18.58 2.60
C VAL A 160 -1.10 -18.03 4.01
N ASN A 161 -1.63 -18.77 4.98
CA ASN A 161 -1.48 -18.41 6.39
C ASN A 161 -0.02 -18.64 6.81
N THR A 162 0.59 -17.61 7.39
CA THR A 162 2.00 -17.66 7.78
C THR A 162 2.25 -18.38 9.13
N GLY A 163 1.18 -18.66 9.88
CA GLY A 163 1.27 -19.14 11.26
C GLY A 163 1.69 -18.05 12.26
N VAL A 164 2.03 -16.87 11.80
CA VAL A 164 2.38 -15.71 12.63
C VAL A 164 1.10 -15.03 13.12
N LEU A 165 1.15 -14.49 14.33
CA LEU A 165 0.05 -13.73 14.94
C LEU A 165 0.50 -12.30 15.24
N ALA A 166 -0.38 -11.34 14.95
CA ALA A 166 -0.19 -9.92 15.27
C ALA A 166 -1.25 -9.46 16.28
N ILE A 167 -0.94 -8.45 17.05
CA ILE A 167 -1.85 -7.90 18.08
C ILE A 167 -2.42 -6.58 17.57
N ASN A 168 -3.74 -6.48 17.50
CA ASN A 168 -4.42 -5.23 17.20
C ASN A 168 -4.23 -4.24 18.35
N PRO A 169 -3.58 -3.08 18.13
CA PRO A 169 -3.24 -2.18 19.24
C PRO A 169 -4.46 -1.46 19.84
N PHE A 170 -5.61 -1.46 19.18
CA PHE A 170 -6.84 -0.85 19.68
C PHE A 170 -7.70 -1.82 20.48
N SER A 171 -7.89 -3.05 19.98
CA SER A 171 -8.75 -4.05 20.66
C SER A 171 -7.97 -5.01 21.56
N GLY A 172 -6.66 -5.12 21.41
CA GLY A 172 -5.84 -6.12 22.08
C GLY A 172 -6.00 -7.55 21.52
N GLU A 173 -6.85 -7.74 20.52
CA GLU A 173 -7.10 -9.05 19.91
C GLU A 173 -5.92 -9.53 19.09
N THR A 174 -5.75 -10.83 19.05
CA THR A 174 -4.72 -11.49 18.25
C THR A 174 -5.29 -11.84 16.87
N LEU A 175 -4.62 -11.36 15.82
CA LEU A 175 -4.99 -11.53 14.42
C LEU A 175 -4.00 -12.44 13.68
N PRO A 176 -4.45 -13.38 12.83
CA PRO A 176 -3.55 -14.16 11.98
C PRO A 176 -2.90 -13.27 10.91
N VAL A 177 -1.66 -13.57 10.58
CA VAL A 177 -0.94 -12.92 9.47
C VAL A 177 -0.97 -13.82 8.25
N TRP A 178 -1.41 -13.28 7.12
CA TRP A 178 -1.51 -13.97 5.82
C TRP A 178 -0.58 -13.32 4.80
N ALA A 179 0.07 -14.13 3.97
CA ALA A 179 0.72 -13.64 2.76
C ALA A 179 -0.28 -13.79 1.60
N ALA A 180 -0.59 -12.70 0.86
CA ALA A 180 -1.59 -12.76 -0.21
C ALA A 180 -1.18 -11.98 -1.46
N ASN A 181 -1.66 -12.45 -2.62
CA ASN A 181 -1.27 -11.94 -3.94
C ASN A 181 -1.79 -10.51 -4.21
N TYR A 182 -2.91 -10.09 -3.63
CA TYR A 182 -3.52 -8.79 -3.88
C TYR A 182 -2.90 -7.63 -3.09
N VAL A 183 -1.94 -7.92 -2.19
CA VAL A 183 -1.15 -6.90 -1.48
C VAL A 183 0.16 -6.65 -2.23
N LEU A 184 0.35 -5.40 -2.66
CA LEU A 184 1.52 -4.99 -3.43
C LEU A 184 2.60 -4.41 -2.53
N MET A 185 3.86 -4.84 -2.74
CA MET A 185 5.01 -4.31 -2.00
C MET A 185 5.23 -2.81 -2.24
N GLU A 186 4.87 -2.35 -3.42
CA GLU A 186 5.08 -0.98 -3.85
C GLU A 186 3.97 -0.01 -3.39
N TYR A 187 2.94 -0.49 -2.74
CA TYR A 187 1.85 0.35 -2.21
C TYR A 187 1.85 0.36 -0.69
N GLY A 188 1.89 1.55 -0.11
CA GLY A 188 1.93 1.72 1.35
C GLY A 188 3.18 1.10 1.96
N THR A 189 2.99 0.18 2.88
CA THR A 189 4.04 -0.55 3.58
C THR A 189 4.23 -1.98 3.06
N GLY A 190 3.47 -2.42 2.07
CA GLY A 190 3.41 -3.82 1.67
C GLY A 190 2.61 -4.71 2.63
N ALA A 191 1.90 -4.11 3.58
CA ALA A 191 1.01 -4.78 4.52
C ALA A 191 -0.28 -3.97 4.74
N ILE A 192 -1.39 -4.66 4.94
CA ILE A 192 -2.70 -4.07 5.21
C ILE A 192 -3.37 -4.77 6.41
N MET A 193 -4.25 -4.09 7.10
CA MET A 193 -5.23 -4.73 7.96
C MET A 193 -6.43 -5.16 7.10
N SER A 194 -6.84 -6.41 7.19
CA SER A 194 -8.02 -6.93 6.50
C SER A 194 -9.27 -6.63 7.30
N VAL A 195 -10.21 -5.91 6.67
CA VAL A 195 -11.48 -5.46 7.26
C VAL A 195 -12.67 -5.90 6.39
N PRO A 196 -13.00 -7.18 6.37
CA PRO A 196 -13.92 -7.79 5.39
C PRO A 196 -15.30 -7.13 5.31
N ALA A 197 -15.83 -6.61 6.43
CA ALA A 197 -17.11 -5.93 6.42
C ALA A 197 -17.05 -4.54 5.74
N HIS A 198 -15.87 -4.01 5.42
CA HIS A 198 -15.66 -2.63 4.96
C HIS A 198 -14.74 -2.49 3.73
N ASP A 199 -14.22 -3.59 3.18
CA ASP A 199 -13.45 -3.64 1.93
C ASP A 199 -13.86 -4.87 1.12
N GLU A 200 -14.24 -4.68 -0.14
CA GLU A 200 -14.74 -5.75 -1.01
C GLU A 200 -13.68 -6.83 -1.29
N ARG A 201 -12.41 -6.44 -1.43
CA ARG A 201 -11.30 -7.39 -1.68
C ARG A 201 -11.05 -8.27 -0.45
N ASP A 202 -11.14 -7.66 0.73
CA ASP A 202 -11.01 -8.37 2.00
C ASP A 202 -12.21 -9.27 2.25
N MET A 203 -13.41 -8.86 1.80
CA MET A 203 -14.62 -9.68 1.88
C MET A 203 -14.47 -10.95 1.04
N GLU A 204 -14.05 -10.82 -0.23
CA GLU A 204 -13.79 -11.97 -1.10
C GLU A 204 -12.78 -12.93 -0.47
N PHE A 205 -11.69 -12.37 0.06
CA PHE A 205 -10.63 -13.14 0.72
C PHE A 205 -11.15 -13.84 1.97
N ALA A 206 -11.88 -13.14 2.82
CA ALA A 206 -12.44 -13.69 4.06
C ALA A 206 -13.45 -14.81 3.79
N GLN A 207 -14.32 -14.66 2.80
CA GLN A 207 -15.28 -15.70 2.38
C GLN A 207 -14.54 -16.96 1.90
N LYS A 208 -13.49 -16.79 1.06
CA LYS A 208 -12.70 -17.90 0.54
C LYS A 208 -11.98 -18.70 1.64
N TYR A 209 -11.42 -18.00 2.62
CA TYR A 209 -10.62 -18.62 3.69
C TYR A 209 -11.36 -18.78 5.01
N SER A 210 -12.68 -18.53 5.02
CA SER A 210 -13.54 -18.64 6.21
C SER A 210 -13.04 -17.80 7.39
N LEU A 211 -12.52 -16.59 7.11
CA LEU A 211 -12.13 -15.65 8.14
C LEU A 211 -13.38 -14.96 8.72
N PRO A 212 -13.35 -14.53 9.98
CA PRO A 212 -14.47 -13.80 10.57
C PRO A 212 -14.76 -12.50 9.80
N ILE A 213 -16.04 -12.12 9.71
CA ILE A 213 -16.50 -10.86 9.13
C ILE A 213 -17.16 -10.07 10.26
N ARG A 214 -16.66 -8.89 10.56
CA ARG A 214 -17.07 -8.09 11.71
C ARG A 214 -17.42 -6.67 11.29
N GLN A 215 -18.67 -6.28 11.42
CA GLN A 215 -19.11 -4.92 11.12
C GLN A 215 -18.81 -3.98 12.28
N VAL A 216 -18.17 -2.85 11.95
CA VAL A 216 -17.82 -1.79 12.92
C VAL A 216 -18.20 -0.40 12.43
N ILE A 217 -18.71 -0.28 11.22
CA ILE A 217 -19.33 0.94 10.69
C ILE A 217 -20.75 0.61 10.24
N ALA A 218 -21.71 1.38 10.68
CA ALA A 218 -23.10 1.29 10.25
C ALA A 218 -23.52 2.52 9.44
N PRO A 219 -24.48 2.38 8.51
CA PRO A 219 -25.08 3.52 7.83
C PRO A 219 -25.69 4.51 8.83
N VAL A 220 -25.56 5.81 8.53
CA VAL A 220 -26.16 6.86 9.34
C VAL A 220 -27.65 6.97 8.97
N THR A 221 -28.55 6.81 9.94
CA THR A 221 -29.99 7.06 9.76
C THR A 221 -30.32 8.52 10.02
N HIS A 222 -31.41 9.03 9.40
CA HIS A 222 -31.85 10.42 9.61
C HIS A 222 -32.13 10.76 11.08
N GLU A 223 -32.52 9.78 11.89
CA GLU A 223 -32.77 9.96 13.33
C GLU A 223 -31.47 10.13 14.13
N GLN A 224 -30.37 9.54 13.69
CA GLN A 224 -29.07 9.60 14.36
C GLN A 224 -28.32 10.92 14.09
N ILE A 225 -28.65 11.65 13.01
CA ILE A 225 -28.09 12.96 12.73
C ILE A 225 -28.57 14.03 13.73
N ALA A 226 -29.76 13.81 14.33
CA ALA A 226 -30.41 14.77 15.24
C ALA A 226 -30.21 14.44 16.74
N ALA A 227 -29.59 13.31 17.08
CA ALA A 227 -29.38 12.88 18.46
C ALA A 227 -27.92 13.05 18.89
N GLU A 228 -27.71 13.43 20.17
CA GLU A 228 -26.38 13.36 20.76
C GLU A 228 -25.82 11.92 20.70
N PRO A 229 -24.49 11.72 20.49
CA PRO A 229 -23.91 10.39 20.37
C PRO A 229 -24.16 9.58 21.65
N SER A 230 -25.05 8.61 21.53
CA SER A 230 -25.24 7.59 22.56
C SER A 230 -24.49 6.33 22.14
N PRO A 231 -23.82 5.61 23.05
CA PRO A 231 -23.17 4.37 22.71
C PRO A 231 -24.24 3.39 22.23
N THR A 232 -24.36 3.27 20.91
CA THR A 232 -25.39 2.45 20.28
C THR A 232 -25.06 1.00 20.56
N THR A 233 -25.96 0.34 21.28
CA THR A 233 -25.99 -1.10 21.50
C THR A 233 -25.79 -1.83 20.18
N ALA A 234 -24.96 -2.87 20.23
CA ALA A 234 -24.63 -3.81 19.16
C ALA A 234 -25.82 -3.99 18.19
N GLY A 235 -25.60 -3.60 16.94
CA GLY A 235 -26.43 -4.12 15.85
C GLY A 235 -26.37 -5.64 15.94
N ASP A 236 -27.50 -6.28 15.66
CA ASP A 236 -27.66 -7.73 15.77
C ASP A 236 -26.51 -8.47 15.06
N ALA A 237 -25.55 -8.99 15.85
CA ALA A 237 -24.34 -9.66 15.35
C ALA A 237 -24.65 -10.98 14.61
N SER A 238 -25.95 -11.31 14.46
CA SER A 238 -26.45 -12.55 13.84
C SER A 238 -26.80 -12.38 12.35
N ALA A 239 -26.84 -11.17 11.80
CA ALA A 239 -27.10 -10.98 10.37
C ALA A 239 -25.87 -11.37 9.54
N GLU A 240 -26.01 -12.34 8.65
CA GLU A 240 -25.00 -12.74 7.69
C GLU A 240 -24.64 -11.55 6.78
N ILE A 241 -23.46 -10.97 6.96
CA ILE A 241 -22.98 -9.84 6.16
C ILE A 241 -22.58 -10.38 4.78
N LYS A 242 -23.40 -10.10 3.77
CA LYS A 242 -23.19 -10.60 2.39
C LYS A 242 -22.39 -9.67 1.51
N GLN A 243 -22.30 -8.38 1.86
CA GLN A 243 -21.64 -7.35 1.09
C GLN A 243 -20.92 -6.38 2.03
N ALA A 244 -19.74 -5.91 1.63
CA ALA A 244 -18.99 -4.92 2.37
C ALA A 244 -19.69 -3.56 2.35
N PHE A 245 -19.74 -2.89 3.50
CA PHE A 245 -20.17 -1.51 3.63
C PHE A 245 -18.94 -0.60 3.60
N THR A 246 -18.68 0.02 2.44
CA THR A 246 -17.45 0.77 2.18
C THR A 246 -17.54 2.26 2.50
N ASP A 247 -18.75 2.79 2.71
CA ASP A 247 -18.97 4.20 2.98
C ASP A 247 -18.60 4.60 4.42
N TYR A 248 -18.51 5.90 4.66
CA TYR A 248 -18.43 6.46 6.02
C TYR A 248 -19.78 6.30 6.72
N GLY A 249 -19.74 6.18 8.04
CA GLY A 249 -20.93 5.98 8.84
C GLY A 249 -20.69 6.26 10.31
N ILE A 250 -21.47 5.61 11.16
CA ILE A 250 -21.33 5.65 12.61
C ILE A 250 -20.56 4.42 13.09
N LEU A 251 -19.58 4.62 13.97
CA LEU A 251 -18.82 3.52 14.56
C LEU A 251 -19.67 2.73 15.53
N ILE A 252 -19.72 1.42 15.35
CA ILE A 252 -20.32 0.43 16.26
C ILE A 252 -19.26 -0.58 16.68
N ASN A 253 -19.39 -1.21 17.82
CA ASN A 253 -18.44 -2.22 18.30
C ASN A 253 -16.97 -1.76 18.33
N SER A 254 -16.72 -0.46 18.53
CA SER A 254 -15.42 0.20 18.38
C SER A 254 -14.88 0.78 19.70
N GLY A 255 -15.16 0.13 20.83
CA GLY A 255 -14.68 0.55 22.16
C GLY A 255 -15.08 2.00 22.46
N ASP A 256 -14.12 2.78 22.94
CA ASP A 256 -14.32 4.21 23.34
C ASP A 256 -14.65 5.13 22.13
N PHE A 257 -14.53 4.64 20.91
CA PHE A 257 -14.86 5.37 19.69
C PHE A 257 -16.27 5.04 19.15
N GLY A 258 -16.96 4.09 19.76
CA GLY A 258 -18.33 3.73 19.40
C GLY A 258 -19.29 4.91 19.50
N GLY A 259 -20.23 5.02 18.55
CA GLY A 259 -21.20 6.11 18.47
C GLY A 259 -20.71 7.36 17.75
N LYS A 260 -19.43 7.47 17.40
CA LYS A 260 -18.87 8.60 16.65
C LYS A 260 -19.03 8.41 15.14
N LEU A 261 -19.15 9.50 14.40
CA LEU A 261 -19.08 9.48 12.95
C LEU A 261 -17.64 9.22 12.49
N SER A 262 -17.44 8.57 11.34
CA SER A 262 -16.13 8.23 10.78
C SER A 262 -15.22 9.46 10.61
N ASP A 263 -15.74 10.58 10.16
CA ASP A 263 -14.99 11.82 9.96
C ASP A 263 -14.47 12.44 11.26
N VAL A 264 -15.17 12.23 12.38
CA VAL A 264 -14.74 12.63 13.73
C VAL A 264 -13.80 11.59 14.33
N ALA A 265 -14.09 10.31 14.15
CA ALA A 265 -13.33 9.22 14.74
C ALA A 265 -11.91 9.09 14.13
N ILE A 266 -11.77 9.26 12.81
CA ILE A 266 -10.48 9.10 12.11
C ILE A 266 -9.37 10.00 12.70
N PRO A 267 -9.53 11.33 12.84
CA PRO A 267 -8.50 12.16 13.45
C PRO A 267 -8.27 11.84 14.93
N GLU A 268 -9.31 11.53 15.69
CA GLU A 268 -9.17 11.19 17.11
C GLU A 268 -8.42 9.86 17.31
N MET A 269 -8.74 8.84 16.52
CA MET A 269 -8.05 7.54 16.57
C MET A 269 -6.60 7.67 16.14
N SER A 270 -6.31 8.51 15.13
CA SER A 270 -4.93 8.80 14.71
C SER A 270 -4.14 9.51 15.81
N ALA A 271 -4.76 10.45 16.52
CA ALA A 271 -4.16 11.13 17.66
C ALA A 271 -3.94 10.16 18.83
N HIS A 272 -4.90 9.29 19.12
CA HIS A 272 -4.79 8.24 20.13
C HIS A 272 -3.62 7.29 19.83
N ALA A 273 -3.49 6.82 18.58
CA ALA A 273 -2.39 5.95 18.15
C ALA A 273 -1.02 6.63 18.38
N LYS A 274 -0.90 7.92 18.07
CA LYS A 274 0.32 8.71 18.31
C LYS A 274 0.62 8.85 19.79
N GLN A 275 -0.38 9.18 20.59
CA GLN A 275 -0.22 9.35 22.04
C GLN A 275 0.27 8.06 22.72
N HIS A 276 -0.17 6.89 22.25
CA HIS A 276 0.20 5.58 22.80
C HIS A 276 1.40 4.95 22.10
N GLY A 277 2.00 5.60 21.10
CA GLY A 277 3.26 5.18 20.46
C GLY A 277 3.15 3.96 19.56
N PHE A 278 1.94 3.66 19.05
CA PHE A 278 1.73 2.57 18.09
C PHE A 278 1.24 3.03 16.73
N GLY A 279 1.24 4.34 16.45
CA GLY A 279 0.88 4.87 15.14
C GLY A 279 0.98 6.38 15.05
N GLU A 280 0.69 6.91 13.88
CA GLU A 280 0.69 8.35 13.61
C GLU A 280 -0.13 8.67 12.37
N ALA A 281 -0.73 9.87 12.31
CA ALA A 281 -1.33 10.39 11.09
C ALA A 281 -0.25 10.56 10.02
N ALA A 282 -0.57 10.22 8.78
CA ALA A 282 0.39 10.26 7.69
C ALA A 282 -0.29 10.65 6.36
N VAL A 283 0.50 11.27 5.51
CA VAL A 283 0.13 11.52 4.11
C VAL A 283 1.05 10.70 3.22
N THR A 284 0.49 9.92 2.32
CA THR A 284 1.24 9.16 1.34
C THR A 284 0.89 9.60 -0.08
N TYR A 285 1.76 9.29 -1.03
CA TYR A 285 1.60 9.65 -2.42
C TYR A 285 1.81 8.42 -3.30
N ARG A 286 1.00 8.29 -4.35
CA ARG A 286 1.17 7.23 -5.35
C ARG A 286 2.29 7.53 -6.34
N ILE A 287 2.59 8.83 -6.57
CA ILE A 287 3.72 9.26 -7.40
C ILE A 287 5.03 8.65 -6.91
N ARG A 288 5.88 8.24 -7.83
CA ARG A 288 7.20 7.67 -7.54
C ARG A 288 8.28 8.49 -8.20
N ASP A 289 9.49 8.38 -7.67
CA ASP A 289 10.67 9.01 -8.28
C ASP A 289 10.87 8.55 -9.71
N TRP A 290 11.24 9.47 -10.55
CA TRP A 290 11.41 9.23 -11.97
C TRP A 290 12.74 8.55 -12.27
N GLY A 291 12.71 7.30 -12.75
CA GLY A 291 13.87 6.58 -13.28
C GLY A 291 14.28 7.12 -14.64
N VAL A 292 15.41 7.83 -14.69
CA VAL A 292 15.85 8.55 -15.90
C VAL A 292 16.88 7.82 -16.73
N SER A 293 17.49 6.75 -16.20
CA SER A 293 18.48 5.97 -16.95
C SER A 293 17.88 5.29 -18.17
N ARG A 294 18.56 5.44 -19.30
CA ARG A 294 18.27 4.69 -20.54
C ARG A 294 19.61 4.32 -21.17
N GLN A 295 19.72 3.10 -21.67
CA GLN A 295 20.91 2.61 -22.34
C GLN A 295 20.83 3.07 -23.80
N ARG A 296 21.50 4.18 -24.09
CA ARG A 296 21.57 4.81 -25.43
C ARG A 296 23.02 5.09 -25.78
N PHE A 297 23.39 4.85 -27.03
CA PHE A 297 24.74 5.20 -27.54
C PHE A 297 24.93 6.71 -27.75
N TRP A 298 23.87 7.48 -27.77
CA TRP A 298 23.88 8.92 -27.97
C TRP A 298 22.89 9.62 -27.03
N GLY A 299 23.15 10.89 -26.78
CA GLY A 299 22.37 11.72 -25.85
C GLY A 299 23.28 12.40 -24.84
N ALA A 300 22.68 13.18 -23.93
CA ALA A 300 23.40 13.82 -22.85
C ALA A 300 23.75 12.78 -21.77
N PRO A 301 25.02 12.50 -21.47
CA PRO A 301 25.40 11.62 -20.37
C PRO A 301 25.09 12.30 -19.04
N VAL A 302 24.88 11.49 -17.99
CA VAL A 302 24.86 12.01 -16.62
C VAL A 302 26.28 12.47 -16.27
N PRO A 303 26.50 13.77 -15.89
CA PRO A 303 27.84 14.35 -15.75
C PRO A 303 28.47 13.95 -14.40
N VAL A 304 28.91 12.71 -14.30
CA VAL A 304 29.58 12.15 -13.13
C VAL A 304 30.79 11.32 -13.55
N VAL A 305 31.77 11.26 -12.67
CA VAL A 305 32.93 10.35 -12.76
C VAL A 305 32.91 9.42 -11.56
N TYR A 306 33.45 8.23 -11.72
CA TYR A 306 33.57 7.26 -10.63
C TYR A 306 35.03 7.27 -10.16
N CYS A 307 35.23 7.59 -8.89
CA CYS A 307 36.52 7.57 -8.20
C CYS A 307 36.51 6.38 -7.23
N ASP A 308 37.58 5.59 -7.26
CA ASP A 308 37.72 4.42 -6.37
C ASP A 308 37.74 4.81 -4.89
N LYS A 309 38.17 6.02 -4.57
CA LYS A 309 38.26 6.51 -3.19
C LYS A 309 36.99 7.25 -2.73
N ASP A 310 36.48 8.14 -3.58
CA ASP A 310 35.38 9.06 -3.23
C ASP A 310 34.03 8.61 -3.77
N GLY A 311 34.00 7.50 -4.53
CA GLY A 311 32.80 6.99 -5.17
C GLY A 311 32.38 7.84 -6.37
N MET A 312 31.11 8.22 -6.42
CA MET A 312 30.53 8.97 -7.51
C MET A 312 30.68 10.48 -7.28
N VAL A 313 31.39 11.13 -8.16
CA VAL A 313 31.75 12.57 -8.07
C VAL A 313 31.11 13.32 -9.25
N PRO A 314 30.31 14.37 -9.00
CA PRO A 314 29.77 15.23 -10.05
C PRO A 314 30.88 15.97 -10.77
N VAL A 315 30.77 16.10 -12.09
CA VAL A 315 31.68 16.95 -12.88
C VAL A 315 31.39 18.42 -12.56
N PRO A 316 32.38 19.25 -12.24
CA PRO A 316 32.19 20.68 -11.98
C PRO A 316 31.56 21.40 -13.19
N TYR A 317 30.86 22.49 -12.90
CA TYR A 317 30.40 23.43 -13.92
C TYR A 317 31.57 24.39 -14.25
N GLU A 318 32.32 24.09 -15.27
CA GLU A 318 33.21 25.06 -15.93
C GLU A 318 33.19 24.85 -17.42
#